data_d691acdae4f883cc45353885fa071a20
#
_entry.id   d691acdae4f883cc45353885fa071a20
#
_cell.length_a   1.000
_cell.length_b   1.000
_cell.length_c   1.000
_cell.angle_alpha   90.00
_cell.angle_beta   90.00
_cell.angle_gamma   90.00
#
_symmetry.space_group_name_H-M   'P 1'
#
loop_
_entity.id
_entity.type
_entity.pdbx_description
1 polymer ?
#
loop_
_entity_poly.entity_id
_entity_poly.type
_entity_poly.pdbx_seq_one_letter_code
_entity_poly.pdbx_strand_id
1 'polypeptide(L)'
;DKTMKEKIENDSVAYIKSLAEQRKRNSAWAEDAVRNSVSVTEKEALKLNVIDLIAETIPALLKQLDGRTILLQTGPTVLHTAEATVQEFPMGLRLEFLKTLSDPNIAYLLMTIGTIGIVAELYNPGAILPGVVGAISLILAFYSFQSLPVNYAGVLLFLLGVLFFILEASVTSYGLLGIGGVVSMLLGSVMLIKTDVEFLQISWSVILPVVAFTAAFSLFMVGMGIRALRHRPMTGREEMVGLVGIATTALTPHGQFAVHGELWNAVSEHPLQAGEEATVTGMDGLRLRVQPCAKQKEA
;
A
#
# COMPACT_ATOMS: atom_id res chain seq x y z
N ASP A 1 -36.42 -1.89 -0.06
CA ASP A 1 -37.87 -1.79 -0.22
C ASP A 1 -38.37 -2.90 -1.18
N LYS A 2 -39.12 -3.86 -0.65
CA LYS A 2 -39.61 -5.05 -1.40
C LYS A 2 -40.40 -4.66 -2.64
N THR A 3 -41.28 -3.66 -2.51
CA THR A 3 -42.12 -3.17 -3.59
C THR A 3 -41.31 -2.57 -4.75
N MET A 4 -40.24 -1.86 -4.44
CA MET A 4 -39.36 -1.30 -5.48
C MET A 4 -38.60 -2.39 -6.22
N LYS A 5 -38.12 -3.43 -5.52
CA LYS A 5 -37.46 -4.58 -6.11
C LYS A 5 -38.41 -5.35 -7.07
N GLU A 6 -39.62 -5.62 -6.63
CA GLU A 6 -40.63 -6.27 -7.45
C GLU A 6 -40.99 -5.45 -8.71
N LYS A 7 -41.05 -4.12 -8.58
CA LYS A 7 -41.29 -3.23 -9.72
C LYS A 7 -40.18 -3.30 -10.75
N ILE A 8 -38.90 -3.18 -10.29
CA ILE A 8 -37.70 -3.26 -11.16
C ILE A 8 -37.67 -4.63 -11.87
N GLU A 9 -37.95 -5.70 -11.15
CA GLU A 9 -37.99 -7.05 -11.71
C GLU A 9 -39.05 -7.17 -12.80
N ASN A 10 -40.29 -6.72 -12.54
CA ASN A 10 -41.37 -6.76 -13.51
C ASN A 10 -41.11 -5.91 -14.77
N ASP A 11 -40.50 -4.73 -14.59
CA ASP A 11 -40.07 -3.88 -15.71
C ASP A 11 -39.00 -4.57 -16.56
N SER A 12 -38.01 -5.21 -15.90
CA SER A 12 -36.96 -5.97 -16.57
C SER A 12 -37.51 -7.16 -17.35
N VAL A 13 -38.44 -7.89 -16.76
CA VAL A 13 -39.16 -9.02 -17.42
C VAL A 13 -39.92 -8.53 -18.64
N ALA A 14 -40.70 -7.47 -18.51
CA ALA A 14 -41.47 -6.93 -19.64
C ALA A 14 -40.54 -6.51 -20.79
N TYR A 15 -39.40 -5.86 -20.46
CA TYR A 15 -38.43 -5.43 -21.44
C TYR A 15 -37.77 -6.60 -22.16
N ILE A 16 -37.26 -7.63 -21.43
CA ILE A 16 -36.57 -8.77 -22.06
C ILE A 16 -37.51 -9.62 -22.88
N LYS A 17 -38.77 -9.78 -22.44
CA LYS A 17 -39.81 -10.47 -23.23
C LYS A 17 -40.09 -9.76 -24.57
N SER A 18 -40.25 -8.45 -24.54
CA SER A 18 -40.44 -7.65 -25.75
C SER A 18 -39.27 -7.81 -26.74
N LEU A 19 -38.02 -7.79 -26.24
CA LEU A 19 -36.83 -8.03 -27.07
C LEU A 19 -36.81 -9.46 -27.64
N ALA A 20 -37.14 -10.47 -26.82
CA ALA A 20 -37.16 -11.86 -27.24
C ALA A 20 -38.22 -12.09 -28.34
N GLU A 21 -39.44 -11.56 -28.18
CA GLU A 21 -40.49 -11.63 -29.15
C GLU A 21 -40.13 -10.91 -30.46
N GLN A 22 -39.59 -9.71 -30.37
CA GLN A 22 -39.15 -8.95 -31.55
C GLN A 22 -38.08 -9.72 -32.35
N ARG A 23 -37.22 -10.46 -31.67
CA ARG A 23 -36.16 -11.26 -32.28
C ARG A 23 -36.54 -12.70 -32.54
N LYS A 24 -37.83 -13.06 -32.35
CA LYS A 24 -38.38 -14.43 -32.50
C LYS A 24 -37.64 -15.46 -31.65
N ARG A 25 -37.25 -15.07 -30.43
CA ARG A 25 -36.59 -15.92 -29.44
C ARG A 25 -37.56 -16.49 -28.43
N ASN A 26 -37.11 -17.37 -27.57
CA ASN A 26 -37.90 -17.95 -26.50
C ASN A 26 -38.16 -16.92 -25.39
N SER A 27 -39.35 -16.28 -25.44
CA SER A 27 -39.75 -15.27 -24.48
C SER A 27 -40.07 -15.87 -23.10
N ALA A 28 -40.50 -17.13 -23.01
CA ALA A 28 -40.74 -17.80 -21.75
C ALA A 28 -39.42 -18.05 -20.99
N TRP A 29 -38.39 -18.52 -21.68
CA TRP A 29 -37.07 -18.67 -21.08
C TRP A 29 -36.48 -17.31 -20.68
N ALA A 30 -36.65 -16.27 -21.49
CA ALA A 30 -36.19 -14.94 -21.18
C ALA A 30 -36.82 -14.37 -19.89
N GLU A 31 -38.10 -14.61 -19.66
CA GLU A 31 -38.81 -14.28 -18.41
C GLU A 31 -38.20 -15.06 -17.23
N ASP A 32 -38.03 -16.38 -17.38
CA ASP A 32 -37.51 -17.25 -16.33
C ASP A 32 -36.06 -16.90 -15.94
N ALA A 33 -35.23 -16.51 -16.91
CA ALA A 33 -33.87 -16.04 -16.67
C ALA A 33 -33.82 -14.81 -15.78
N VAL A 34 -34.79 -13.88 -15.89
CA VAL A 34 -34.82 -12.68 -15.03
C VAL A 34 -35.45 -12.98 -13.68
N ARG A 35 -36.58 -13.72 -13.64
CA ARG A 35 -37.28 -14.00 -12.38
C ARG A 35 -36.54 -14.98 -11.48
N ASN A 36 -36.06 -16.07 -12.05
CA ASN A 36 -35.52 -17.21 -11.32
C ASN A 36 -34.02 -17.38 -11.49
N SER A 37 -33.37 -16.44 -12.21
CA SER A 37 -31.91 -16.46 -12.47
C SER A 37 -31.42 -17.80 -13.05
N VAL A 38 -32.23 -18.43 -13.91
CA VAL A 38 -31.89 -19.71 -14.54
C VAL A 38 -30.77 -19.54 -15.55
N SER A 39 -29.86 -20.53 -15.60
CA SER A 39 -28.80 -20.61 -16.59
C SER A 39 -28.90 -21.90 -17.36
N VAL A 40 -28.52 -21.89 -18.63
CA VAL A 40 -28.51 -23.06 -19.50
C VAL A 40 -27.18 -23.22 -20.21
N THR A 41 -26.85 -24.45 -20.59
CA THR A 41 -25.66 -24.72 -21.40
C THR A 41 -25.87 -24.22 -22.85
N GLU A 42 -24.76 -24.05 -23.61
CA GLU A 42 -24.83 -23.64 -25.02
C GLU A 42 -25.70 -24.58 -25.87
N LYS A 43 -25.67 -25.88 -25.59
CA LYS A 43 -26.44 -26.88 -26.29
C LYS A 43 -27.94 -26.77 -25.99
N GLU A 44 -28.29 -26.51 -24.74
CA GLU A 44 -29.66 -26.27 -24.32
C GLU A 44 -30.19 -24.94 -24.85
N ALA A 45 -29.35 -23.87 -24.81
CA ALA A 45 -29.69 -22.58 -25.37
C ALA A 45 -30.05 -22.66 -26.87
N LEU A 46 -29.32 -23.48 -27.63
CA LEU A 46 -29.62 -23.74 -29.04
C LEU A 46 -30.95 -24.48 -29.21
N LYS A 47 -31.20 -25.53 -28.40
CA LYS A 47 -32.47 -26.29 -28.43
C LYS A 47 -33.68 -25.44 -28.04
N LEU A 48 -33.50 -24.54 -27.09
CA LEU A 48 -34.53 -23.64 -26.57
C LEU A 48 -34.75 -22.40 -27.48
N ASN A 49 -34.03 -22.29 -28.59
CA ASN A 49 -34.11 -21.12 -29.48
C ASN A 49 -33.74 -19.81 -28.75
N VAL A 50 -32.76 -19.86 -27.85
CA VAL A 50 -32.16 -18.69 -27.19
C VAL A 50 -31.05 -18.13 -28.03
N ILE A 51 -30.25 -19.01 -28.65
CA ILE A 51 -29.14 -18.70 -29.57
C ILE A 51 -29.39 -19.37 -30.95
N ASP A 52 -28.69 -18.87 -31.99
CA ASP A 52 -28.85 -19.36 -33.37
C ASP A 52 -27.92 -20.49 -33.75
N LEU A 53 -26.72 -20.50 -33.18
CA LEU A 53 -25.66 -21.44 -33.54
C LEU A 53 -24.59 -21.52 -32.44
N ILE A 54 -23.80 -22.57 -32.50
CA ILE A 54 -22.61 -22.79 -31.69
C ILE A 54 -21.43 -22.92 -32.65
N ALA A 55 -20.32 -22.25 -32.32
CA ALA A 55 -19.06 -22.38 -33.06
C ALA A 55 -17.89 -22.48 -32.09
N GLU A 56 -16.95 -23.40 -32.35
CA GLU A 56 -15.78 -23.62 -31.51
C GLU A 56 -14.68 -22.54 -31.71
N THR A 57 -14.64 -21.95 -32.89
CA THR A 57 -13.64 -20.93 -33.26
C THR A 57 -14.27 -19.79 -34.06
N ILE A 58 -13.64 -18.61 -34.03
CA ILE A 58 -14.09 -17.45 -34.84
C ILE A 58 -14.14 -17.76 -36.33
N PRO A 59 -13.14 -18.42 -36.94
CA PRO A 59 -13.24 -18.82 -38.35
C PRO A 59 -14.42 -19.75 -38.64
N ALA A 60 -14.69 -20.71 -37.74
CA ALA A 60 -15.88 -21.59 -37.88
C ALA A 60 -17.18 -20.80 -37.78
N LEU A 61 -17.27 -19.81 -36.88
CA LEU A 61 -18.40 -18.89 -36.76
C LEU A 61 -18.63 -18.12 -38.04
N LEU A 62 -17.60 -17.49 -38.60
CA LEU A 62 -17.68 -16.71 -39.82
C LEU A 62 -18.16 -17.57 -41.00
N LYS A 63 -17.67 -18.81 -41.11
CA LYS A 63 -18.09 -19.75 -42.15
C LYS A 63 -19.56 -20.19 -41.99
N GLN A 64 -20.06 -20.38 -40.76
CA GLN A 64 -21.45 -20.73 -40.51
C GLN A 64 -22.44 -19.56 -40.73
N LEU A 65 -21.94 -18.33 -40.57
CA LEU A 65 -22.73 -17.12 -40.78
C LEU A 65 -22.81 -16.72 -42.25
N ASP A 66 -21.91 -17.18 -43.09
CA ASP A 66 -21.86 -16.82 -44.48
C ASP A 66 -23.16 -17.25 -45.23
N GLY A 67 -23.69 -16.36 -46.06
CA GLY A 67 -24.95 -16.54 -46.78
C GLY A 67 -26.22 -16.43 -45.91
N ARG A 68 -26.11 -16.24 -44.57
CA ARG A 68 -27.30 -16.02 -43.73
C ARG A 68 -27.89 -14.64 -43.96
N THR A 69 -29.23 -14.57 -44.02
CA THR A 69 -29.97 -13.32 -44.06
C THR A 69 -30.34 -12.89 -42.64
N ILE A 70 -29.90 -11.71 -42.25
CA ILE A 70 -30.27 -11.07 -40.97
C ILE A 70 -31.16 -9.86 -41.22
N LEU A 71 -32.02 -9.54 -40.28
CA LEU A 71 -32.89 -8.36 -40.36
C LEU A 71 -32.23 -7.22 -39.59
N LEU A 72 -31.69 -6.25 -40.30
CA LEU A 72 -31.17 -4.99 -39.75
C LEU A 72 -32.27 -3.91 -39.81
N GLN A 73 -32.03 -2.76 -39.17
CA GLN A 73 -32.92 -1.59 -39.27
C GLN A 73 -33.08 -1.08 -40.72
N THR A 74 -32.05 -1.30 -41.53
CA THR A 74 -32.00 -0.95 -42.96
C THR A 74 -32.68 -1.98 -43.84
N GLY A 75 -33.18 -3.10 -43.31
CA GLY A 75 -33.83 -4.18 -44.02
C GLY A 75 -33.06 -5.52 -43.97
N PRO A 76 -33.55 -6.53 -44.70
CA PRO A 76 -32.91 -7.84 -44.73
C PRO A 76 -31.55 -7.73 -45.45
N THR A 77 -30.51 -8.19 -44.79
CA THR A 77 -29.10 -8.14 -45.30
C THR A 77 -28.49 -9.53 -45.29
N VAL A 78 -27.94 -9.96 -46.39
CA VAL A 78 -27.16 -11.21 -46.49
C VAL A 78 -25.75 -10.98 -45.99
N LEU A 79 -25.29 -11.83 -45.09
CA LEU A 79 -23.92 -11.77 -44.57
C LEU A 79 -22.95 -12.43 -45.54
N HIS A 80 -21.83 -11.77 -45.81
CA HIS A 80 -20.68 -12.28 -46.56
C HIS A 80 -19.47 -12.31 -45.64
N THR A 81 -19.30 -13.40 -44.88
CA THR A 81 -18.33 -13.51 -43.79
C THR A 81 -17.26 -14.57 -44.00
N ALA A 82 -17.38 -15.40 -45.07
CA ALA A 82 -16.38 -16.47 -45.31
C ALA A 82 -14.96 -15.97 -45.47
N GLU A 83 -14.77 -14.80 -46.13
CA GLU A 83 -13.47 -14.16 -46.36
C GLU A 83 -13.25 -12.90 -45.49
N ALA A 84 -14.08 -12.70 -44.48
CA ALA A 84 -13.98 -11.51 -43.62
C ALA A 84 -12.68 -11.53 -42.80
N THR A 85 -11.99 -10.41 -42.79
CA THR A 85 -10.78 -10.22 -41.96
C THR A 85 -11.21 -9.83 -40.55
N VAL A 86 -10.75 -10.61 -39.57
CA VAL A 86 -10.98 -10.31 -38.16
C VAL A 86 -9.96 -9.25 -37.73
N GLN A 87 -10.44 -8.08 -37.32
CA GLN A 87 -9.59 -7.03 -36.75
C GLN A 87 -9.83 -6.97 -35.25
N GLU A 88 -8.76 -7.09 -34.49
CA GLU A 88 -8.80 -6.81 -33.05
C GLU A 88 -8.92 -5.30 -32.83
N PHE A 89 -9.85 -4.90 -32.00
CA PHE A 89 -10.01 -3.51 -31.59
C PHE A 89 -9.41 -3.36 -30.18
N PRO A 90 -8.14 -2.97 -30.06
CA PRO A 90 -7.50 -2.82 -28.76
C PRO A 90 -8.20 -1.71 -27.97
N MET A 91 -8.29 -1.92 -26.67
CA MET A 91 -8.76 -0.88 -25.77
C MET A 91 -7.78 0.30 -25.82
N GLY A 92 -8.32 1.52 -25.96
CA GLY A 92 -7.48 2.72 -25.89
C GLY A 92 -6.86 2.86 -24.49
N LEU A 93 -5.71 3.52 -24.38
CA LEU A 93 -4.94 3.71 -23.14
C LEU A 93 -5.80 4.14 -21.94
N ARG A 94 -6.79 5.01 -22.17
CA ARG A 94 -7.72 5.44 -21.13
C ARG A 94 -8.53 4.29 -20.54
N LEU A 95 -9.08 3.43 -21.38
CA LEU A 95 -9.91 2.30 -20.95
C LEU A 95 -9.06 1.22 -20.28
N GLU A 96 -7.84 1.00 -20.79
CA GLU A 96 -6.89 0.06 -20.21
C GLU A 96 -6.46 0.52 -18.81
N PHE A 97 -6.15 1.81 -18.63
CA PHE A 97 -5.87 2.40 -17.32
C PHE A 97 -7.05 2.26 -16.35
N LEU A 98 -8.27 2.59 -16.79
CA LEU A 98 -9.46 2.44 -15.95
C LEU A 98 -9.74 0.98 -15.59
N LYS A 99 -9.54 0.05 -16.51
CA LYS A 99 -9.63 -1.39 -16.25
C LYS A 99 -8.64 -1.83 -15.18
N THR A 100 -7.38 -1.37 -15.28
CA THR A 100 -6.34 -1.67 -14.28
C THR A 100 -6.72 -1.11 -12.90
N LEU A 101 -7.23 0.11 -12.84
CA LEU A 101 -7.68 0.68 -11.56
C LEU A 101 -8.90 -0.04 -10.97
N SER A 102 -9.72 -0.67 -11.80
CA SER A 102 -10.89 -1.44 -11.32
C SER A 102 -10.51 -2.84 -10.80
N ASP A 103 -9.24 -3.23 -10.85
CA ASP A 103 -8.76 -4.48 -10.27
C ASP A 103 -8.66 -4.36 -8.75
N PRO A 104 -9.29 -5.27 -7.97
CA PRO A 104 -9.27 -5.25 -6.52
C PRO A 104 -7.87 -5.31 -5.92
N ASN A 105 -6.97 -6.07 -6.55
CA ASN A 105 -5.58 -6.22 -6.09
C ASN A 105 -4.81 -4.92 -6.27
N ILE A 106 -5.02 -4.22 -7.39
CA ILE A 106 -4.39 -2.92 -7.67
C ILE A 106 -4.92 -1.87 -6.70
N ALA A 107 -6.24 -1.83 -6.46
CA ALA A 107 -6.84 -0.92 -5.49
C ALA A 107 -6.27 -1.12 -4.07
N TYR A 108 -6.11 -2.38 -3.66
CA TYR A 108 -5.50 -2.75 -2.38
C TYR A 108 -4.03 -2.34 -2.29
N LEU A 109 -3.24 -2.60 -3.34
CA LEU A 109 -1.84 -2.17 -3.39
C LEU A 109 -1.70 -0.65 -3.34
N LEU A 110 -2.54 0.09 -4.08
CA LEU A 110 -2.55 1.55 -4.06
C LEU A 110 -2.91 2.08 -2.66
N MET A 111 -3.91 1.50 -1.99
CA MET A 111 -4.26 1.85 -0.61
C MET A 111 -3.09 1.60 0.34
N THR A 112 -2.41 0.47 0.20
CA THR A 112 -1.26 0.10 1.04
C THR A 112 -0.07 1.04 0.83
N ILE A 113 0.34 1.24 -0.44
CA ILE A 113 1.43 2.17 -0.80
C ILE A 113 1.10 3.58 -0.33
N GLY A 114 -0.16 3.98 -0.54
CA GLY A 114 -0.65 5.28 -0.12
C GLY A 114 -0.55 5.50 1.38
N THR A 115 -1.03 4.54 2.16
CA THR A 115 -0.98 4.61 3.62
C THR A 115 0.44 4.59 4.15
N ILE A 116 1.30 3.67 3.66
CA ILE A 116 2.71 3.58 4.07
C ILE A 116 3.47 4.84 3.67
N GLY A 117 3.24 5.39 2.48
CA GLY A 117 3.90 6.61 2.00
C GLY A 117 3.57 7.83 2.86
N ILE A 118 2.31 8.03 3.23
CA ILE A 118 1.90 9.10 4.16
C ILE A 118 2.54 8.90 5.54
N VAL A 119 2.53 7.66 6.05
CA VAL A 119 3.14 7.35 7.35
C VAL A 119 4.65 7.62 7.33
N ALA A 120 5.35 7.21 6.26
CA ALA A 120 6.78 7.44 6.11
C ALA A 120 7.15 8.93 6.11
N GLU A 121 6.32 9.80 5.48
CA GLU A 121 6.49 11.25 5.49
C GLU A 121 6.28 11.84 6.88
N LEU A 122 5.27 11.35 7.62
CA LEU A 122 5.01 11.81 8.99
C LEU A 122 6.18 11.50 9.94
N TYR A 123 6.87 10.37 9.73
CA TYR A 123 8.04 9.99 10.52
C TYR A 123 9.33 10.70 10.11
N ASN A 124 9.45 11.10 8.85
CA ASN A 124 10.62 11.78 8.31
C ASN A 124 10.21 13.06 7.57
N PRO A 125 9.78 14.10 8.31
CA PRO A 125 9.33 15.34 7.69
C PRO A 125 10.45 15.95 6.84
N GLY A 126 10.15 16.18 5.55
CA GLY A 126 11.11 16.67 4.55
C GLY A 126 11.55 15.64 3.51
N ALA A 127 11.15 14.38 3.63
CA ALA A 127 11.38 13.38 2.59
C ALA A 127 10.51 13.59 1.33
N ILE A 128 9.47 14.42 1.39
CA ILE A 128 8.49 14.87 0.37
C ILE A 128 8.03 13.77 -0.61
N LEU A 129 8.95 13.01 -1.21
CA LEU A 129 8.65 12.02 -2.23
C LEU A 129 7.69 10.90 -1.75
N PRO A 130 7.89 10.26 -0.59
CA PRO A 130 6.97 9.23 -0.10
C PRO A 130 5.57 9.77 0.15
N GLY A 131 5.45 10.99 0.69
CA GLY A 131 4.19 11.65 0.95
C GLY A 131 3.41 11.96 -0.33
N VAL A 132 4.08 12.50 -1.36
CA VAL A 132 3.46 12.80 -2.66
C VAL A 132 2.98 11.51 -3.34
N VAL A 133 3.84 10.49 -3.43
CA VAL A 133 3.48 9.18 -4.00
C VAL A 133 2.33 8.56 -3.20
N GLY A 134 2.40 8.65 -1.87
CA GLY A 134 1.38 8.17 -0.97
C GLY A 134 0.02 8.84 -1.21
N ALA A 135 -0.01 10.16 -1.29
CA ALA A 135 -1.24 10.91 -1.54
C ALA A 135 -1.88 10.57 -2.89
N ILE A 136 -1.08 10.52 -3.96
CA ILE A 136 -1.56 10.14 -5.30
C ILE A 136 -2.12 8.71 -5.27
N SER A 137 -1.41 7.76 -4.64
CA SER A 137 -1.84 6.37 -4.53
C SER A 137 -3.17 6.24 -3.77
N LEU A 138 -3.37 7.00 -2.67
CA LEU A 138 -4.64 7.00 -1.93
C LEU A 138 -5.79 7.56 -2.78
N ILE A 139 -5.57 8.66 -3.51
CA ILE A 139 -6.60 9.24 -4.39
C ILE A 139 -7.02 8.20 -5.45
N LEU A 140 -6.06 7.50 -6.07
CA LEU A 140 -6.34 6.46 -7.04
C LEU A 140 -7.04 5.25 -6.40
N ALA A 141 -6.66 4.85 -5.19
CA ALA A 141 -7.33 3.79 -4.44
C ALA A 141 -8.81 4.16 -4.15
N PHE A 142 -9.07 5.37 -3.68
CA PHE A 142 -10.44 5.84 -3.44
C PHE A 142 -11.26 5.92 -4.73
N TYR A 143 -10.65 6.30 -5.84
CA TYR A 143 -11.29 6.25 -7.15
C TYR A 143 -11.66 4.81 -7.54
N SER A 144 -10.74 3.84 -7.37
CA SER A 144 -10.98 2.42 -7.60
C SER A 144 -12.12 1.88 -6.75
N PHE A 145 -12.21 2.28 -5.49
CA PHE A 145 -13.24 1.86 -4.55
C PHE A 145 -14.66 2.28 -4.95
N GLN A 146 -14.82 3.29 -5.81
CA GLN A 146 -16.16 3.66 -6.33
C GLN A 146 -16.78 2.59 -7.23
N SER A 147 -15.96 1.76 -7.88
CA SER A 147 -16.41 0.68 -8.76
C SER A 147 -16.46 -0.70 -8.07
N LEU A 148 -15.97 -0.81 -6.82
CA LEU A 148 -15.88 -2.05 -6.07
C LEU A 148 -16.85 -2.07 -4.88
N PRO A 149 -17.41 -3.22 -4.50
CA PRO A 149 -18.28 -3.34 -3.31
C PRO A 149 -17.46 -3.31 -2.02
N VAL A 150 -16.94 -2.13 -1.65
CA VAL A 150 -16.04 -1.94 -0.51
C VAL A 150 -16.80 -2.04 0.81
N ASN A 151 -16.21 -2.77 1.75
CA ASN A 151 -16.64 -2.86 3.14
C ASN A 151 -15.84 -1.89 4.01
N TYR A 152 -16.49 -0.84 4.50
CA TYR A 152 -15.83 0.16 5.35
C TYR A 152 -15.27 -0.41 6.66
N ALA A 153 -15.87 -1.49 7.21
CA ALA A 153 -15.29 -2.16 8.37
C ALA A 153 -13.93 -2.81 8.04
N GLY A 154 -13.78 -3.36 6.82
CA GLY A 154 -12.50 -3.86 6.32
C GLY A 154 -11.46 -2.75 6.19
N VAL A 155 -11.85 -1.59 5.66
CA VAL A 155 -10.97 -0.40 5.58
C VAL A 155 -10.52 0.03 6.97
N LEU A 156 -11.44 0.14 7.91
CA LEU A 156 -11.14 0.56 9.30
C LEU A 156 -10.21 -0.45 10.00
N LEU A 157 -10.44 -1.75 9.83
CA LEU A 157 -9.55 -2.79 10.38
C LEU A 157 -8.16 -2.73 9.76
N PHE A 158 -8.06 -2.50 8.45
CA PHE A 158 -6.78 -2.33 7.77
C PHE A 158 -6.02 -1.13 8.35
N LEU A 159 -6.67 0.04 8.44
CA LEU A 159 -6.08 1.26 9.01
C LEU A 159 -5.72 1.09 10.49
N LEU A 160 -6.54 0.37 11.25
CA LEU A 160 -6.23 0.03 12.65
C LEU A 160 -4.97 -0.84 12.75
N GLY A 161 -4.79 -1.79 11.83
CA GLY A 161 -3.57 -2.59 11.74
C GLY A 161 -2.33 -1.73 11.49
N VAL A 162 -2.41 -0.79 10.56
CA VAL A 162 -1.34 0.18 10.30
C VAL A 162 -1.08 1.05 11.53
N LEU A 163 -2.13 1.53 12.19
CA LEU A 163 -2.01 2.31 13.43
C LEU A 163 -1.29 1.52 14.53
N PHE A 164 -1.58 0.24 14.68
CA PHE A 164 -0.88 -0.61 15.65
C PHE A 164 0.61 -0.74 15.34
N PHE A 165 1.00 -0.84 14.08
CA PHE A 165 2.42 -0.82 13.69
C PHE A 165 3.08 0.52 14.00
N ILE A 166 2.37 1.63 13.84
CA ILE A 166 2.85 2.98 14.19
C ILE A 166 3.06 3.08 15.71
N LEU A 167 2.09 2.63 16.48
CA LEU A 167 2.13 2.68 17.96
C LEU A 167 3.23 1.76 18.51
N GLU A 168 3.48 0.60 17.90
CA GLU A 168 4.55 -0.30 18.29
C GLU A 168 5.92 0.38 18.26
N ALA A 169 6.14 1.28 17.28
CA ALA A 169 7.38 2.05 17.19
C ALA A 169 7.54 3.09 18.31
N SER A 170 6.44 3.55 18.91
CA SER A 170 6.41 4.63 19.89
C SER A 170 6.20 4.15 21.34
N VAL A 171 5.59 2.99 21.51
CA VAL A 171 5.23 2.42 22.82
C VAL A 171 5.92 1.09 23.04
N THR A 172 6.52 0.89 24.20
CA THR A 172 7.19 -0.37 24.54
C THR A 172 6.14 -1.44 24.85
N SER A 173 5.58 -2.07 23.80
CA SER A 173 4.52 -3.08 23.94
C SER A 173 5.01 -4.52 23.85
N TYR A 174 6.33 -4.73 23.73
CA TYR A 174 6.97 -6.05 23.62
C TYR A 174 6.43 -6.92 22.47
N GLY A 175 6.00 -6.30 21.36
CA GLY A 175 5.49 -7.01 20.19
C GLY A 175 3.98 -7.24 20.17
N LEU A 176 3.24 -6.90 21.24
CA LEU A 176 1.79 -7.14 21.32
C LEU A 176 1.02 -6.33 20.29
N LEU A 177 1.35 -5.05 20.12
CA LEU A 177 0.75 -4.19 19.10
C LEU A 177 1.14 -4.64 17.69
N GLY A 178 2.37 -5.14 17.49
CA GLY A 178 2.80 -5.71 16.21
C GLY A 178 1.98 -6.93 15.80
N ILE A 179 1.73 -7.86 16.73
CA ILE A 179 0.85 -9.01 16.49
C ILE A 179 -0.58 -8.55 16.20
N GLY A 180 -1.11 -7.62 17.00
CA GLY A 180 -2.42 -7.01 16.78
C GLY A 180 -2.52 -6.34 15.42
N GLY A 181 -1.44 -5.67 14.97
CA GLY A 181 -1.31 -5.06 13.65
C GLY A 181 -1.42 -6.06 12.52
N VAL A 182 -0.69 -7.19 12.61
CA VAL A 182 -0.78 -8.29 11.62
C VAL A 182 -2.19 -8.85 11.55
N VAL A 183 -2.79 -9.19 12.69
CA VAL A 183 -4.14 -9.77 12.75
C VAL A 183 -5.18 -8.80 12.20
N SER A 184 -5.13 -7.54 12.63
CA SER A 184 -6.08 -6.50 12.20
C SER A 184 -5.94 -6.22 10.70
N MET A 185 -4.71 -6.14 10.19
CA MET A 185 -4.47 -5.90 8.76
C MET A 185 -4.90 -7.08 7.90
N LEU A 186 -4.66 -8.34 8.33
CA LEU A 186 -5.14 -9.55 7.63
C LEU A 186 -6.67 -9.58 7.58
N LEU A 187 -7.34 -9.41 8.73
CA LEU A 187 -8.80 -9.38 8.78
C LEU A 187 -9.37 -8.24 7.93
N GLY A 188 -8.76 -7.04 8.03
CA GLY A 188 -9.13 -5.89 7.23
C GLY A 188 -9.02 -6.14 5.73
N SER A 189 -7.92 -6.78 5.29
CA SER A 189 -7.69 -7.12 3.89
C SER A 189 -8.70 -8.12 3.34
N VAL A 190 -9.00 -9.17 4.10
CA VAL A 190 -10.00 -10.19 3.70
C VAL A 190 -11.41 -9.59 3.67
N MET A 191 -11.73 -8.70 4.59
CA MET A 191 -13.04 -8.07 4.69
C MET A 191 -13.20 -6.84 3.80
N LEU A 192 -12.13 -6.39 3.12
CA LEU A 192 -12.14 -5.12 2.38
C LEU A 192 -13.17 -5.08 1.26
N ILE A 193 -13.34 -6.18 0.55
CA ILE A 193 -14.30 -6.30 -0.54
C ILE A 193 -15.35 -7.34 -0.19
N LYS A 194 -16.61 -6.90 -0.17
CA LYS A 194 -17.75 -7.76 0.15
C LYS A 194 -18.36 -8.29 -1.14
N THR A 195 -17.90 -9.45 -1.58
CA THR A 195 -18.42 -10.11 -2.80
C THR A 195 -18.28 -11.63 -2.70
N ASP A 196 -19.26 -12.33 -3.27
CA ASP A 196 -19.20 -13.78 -3.45
C ASP A 196 -18.54 -14.16 -4.79
N VAL A 197 -18.18 -13.15 -5.59
CA VAL A 197 -17.58 -13.34 -6.92
C VAL A 197 -16.07 -13.42 -6.79
N GLU A 198 -15.50 -14.58 -7.03
CA GLU A 198 -14.08 -14.90 -6.79
C GLU A 198 -13.11 -13.93 -7.48
N PHE A 199 -13.39 -13.54 -8.74
CA PHE A 199 -12.49 -12.64 -9.48
C PHE A 199 -12.52 -11.17 -8.98
N LEU A 200 -13.48 -10.80 -8.12
CA LEU A 200 -13.53 -9.50 -7.46
C LEU A 200 -12.93 -9.52 -6.04
N GLN A 201 -12.50 -10.67 -5.55
CA GLN A 201 -11.83 -10.78 -4.27
C GLN A 201 -10.34 -10.44 -4.40
N ILE A 202 -9.77 -9.92 -3.32
CA ILE A 202 -8.33 -9.70 -3.25
C ILE A 202 -7.64 -11.04 -3.09
N SER A 203 -6.67 -11.32 -3.96
CA SER A 203 -5.93 -12.58 -3.95
C SER A 203 -5.07 -12.74 -2.69
N TRP A 204 -5.07 -13.93 -2.12
CA TRP A 204 -4.15 -14.30 -1.03
C TRP A 204 -2.68 -14.14 -1.39
N SER A 205 -2.34 -14.31 -2.67
CA SER A 205 -0.99 -14.08 -3.20
C SER A 205 -0.57 -12.61 -3.15
N VAL A 206 -1.51 -11.68 -2.95
CA VAL A 206 -1.25 -10.24 -2.75
C VAL A 206 -1.34 -9.88 -1.26
N ILE A 207 -2.35 -10.38 -0.54
CA ILE A 207 -2.55 -10.07 0.88
C ILE A 207 -1.33 -10.50 1.71
N LEU A 208 -0.89 -11.76 1.59
CA LEU A 208 0.18 -12.28 2.44
C LEU A 208 1.51 -11.56 2.27
N PRO A 209 2.03 -11.31 1.04
CA PRO A 209 3.24 -10.53 0.87
C PRO A 209 3.12 -9.09 1.37
N VAL A 210 1.97 -8.44 1.18
CA VAL A 210 1.75 -7.06 1.64
C VAL A 210 1.77 -6.99 3.16
N VAL A 211 1.06 -7.86 3.85
CA VAL A 211 1.05 -7.89 5.33
C VAL A 211 2.43 -8.24 5.86
N ALA A 212 3.10 -9.25 5.28
CA ALA A 212 4.45 -9.65 5.68
C ALA A 212 5.46 -8.50 5.46
N PHE A 213 5.39 -7.82 4.32
CA PHE A 213 6.24 -6.67 4.03
C PHE A 213 5.99 -5.53 5.03
N THR A 214 4.72 -5.20 5.30
CA THR A 214 4.37 -4.12 6.25
C THR A 214 4.85 -4.44 7.65
N ALA A 215 4.67 -5.69 8.11
CA ALA A 215 5.17 -6.14 9.40
C ALA A 215 6.70 -6.10 9.47
N ALA A 216 7.40 -6.60 8.46
CA ALA A 216 8.86 -6.58 8.38
C ALA A 216 9.41 -5.14 8.34
N PHE A 217 8.77 -4.27 7.56
CA PHE A 217 9.11 -2.85 7.48
C PHE A 217 8.94 -2.15 8.84
N SER A 218 7.83 -2.41 9.53
CA SER A 218 7.59 -1.88 10.87
C SER A 218 8.66 -2.33 11.86
N LEU A 219 8.99 -3.62 11.90
CA LEU A 219 10.06 -4.14 12.75
C LEU A 219 11.43 -3.52 12.42
N PHE A 220 11.72 -3.33 11.14
CA PHE A 220 12.94 -2.67 10.68
C PHE A 220 13.01 -1.21 11.18
N MET A 221 11.92 -0.45 11.06
CA MET A 221 11.83 0.93 11.53
C MET A 221 12.02 1.03 13.05
N VAL A 222 11.38 0.13 13.82
CA VAL A 222 11.59 0.03 15.27
C VAL A 222 13.05 -0.28 15.60
N GLY A 223 13.65 -1.24 14.89
CA GLY A 223 15.07 -1.60 15.07
C GLY A 223 16.02 -0.44 14.79
N MET A 224 15.76 0.33 13.73
CA MET A 224 16.53 1.55 13.42
C MET A 224 16.37 2.63 14.50
N GLY A 225 15.14 2.86 14.97
CA GLY A 225 14.86 3.81 16.05
C GLY A 225 15.62 3.46 17.34
N ILE A 226 15.58 2.20 17.77
CA ILE A 226 16.33 1.73 18.95
C ILE A 226 17.83 1.89 18.74
N ARG A 227 18.34 1.63 17.53
CA ARG A 227 19.75 1.78 17.21
C ARG A 227 20.18 3.24 17.24
N ALA A 228 19.36 4.17 16.72
CA ALA A 228 19.60 5.61 16.78
C ALA A 228 19.64 6.13 18.22
N LEU A 229 18.74 5.66 19.08
CA LEU A 229 18.72 6.02 20.51
C LEU A 229 19.91 5.46 21.29
N ARG A 230 20.52 4.35 20.85
CA ARG A 230 21.72 3.75 21.48
C ARG A 230 23.01 4.42 21.05
N HIS A 231 23.02 5.23 20.00
CA HIS A 231 24.19 6.05 19.69
C HIS A 231 24.34 7.11 20.78
N ARG A 232 25.47 7.04 21.53
CA ARG A 232 25.83 8.07 22.49
C ARG A 232 25.91 9.41 21.75
N PRO A 233 25.31 10.47 22.27
CA PRO A 233 25.46 11.79 21.68
C PRO A 233 26.97 12.12 21.68
N MET A 234 27.57 12.30 20.49
CA MET A 234 28.96 12.70 20.29
C MET A 234 29.14 14.22 20.44
N THR A 235 28.21 14.89 21.11
CA THR A 235 28.24 16.34 21.30
C THR A 235 27.91 16.72 22.73
N GLY A 236 28.70 17.62 23.29
CA GLY A 236 28.48 18.18 24.62
C GLY A 236 29.43 17.68 25.70
N ARG A 237 28.98 17.75 26.96
CA ARG A 237 29.81 17.45 28.16
C ARG A 237 30.52 16.09 28.14
N GLU A 238 29.84 15.09 27.58
CA GLU A 238 30.32 13.69 27.58
C GLU A 238 31.43 13.45 26.57
N GLU A 239 31.51 14.26 25.50
CA GLU A 239 32.55 14.17 24.48
C GLU A 239 33.90 14.68 25.00
N MET A 240 33.84 15.68 25.88
CA MET A 240 35.08 16.32 26.43
C MET A 240 35.77 15.45 27.47
N VAL A 241 35.05 14.58 28.15
CA VAL A 241 35.63 13.71 29.21
C VAL A 241 36.48 12.60 28.58
N GLY A 242 37.73 12.51 28.99
CA GLY A 242 38.71 11.57 28.47
C GLY A 242 39.60 12.11 27.35
N LEU A 243 39.31 13.31 26.81
CA LEU A 243 40.21 13.95 25.85
C LEU A 243 41.48 14.43 26.51
N VAL A 244 42.59 14.30 25.80
CA VAL A 244 43.86 14.83 26.17
C VAL A 244 44.06 16.19 25.52
N GLY A 245 44.47 17.18 26.28
CA GLY A 245 44.77 18.52 25.82
C GLY A 245 46.02 19.08 26.48
N ILE A 246 46.33 20.35 26.22
CA ILE A 246 47.53 21.00 26.70
C ILE A 246 47.15 22.24 27.53
N ALA A 247 47.79 22.39 28.70
CA ALA A 247 47.66 23.59 29.52
C ALA A 247 48.33 24.77 28.80
N THR A 248 47.55 25.77 28.41
CA THR A 248 48.09 26.98 27.72
C THR A 248 48.67 27.98 28.72
N THR A 249 48.16 27.96 29.95
CA THR A 249 48.72 28.72 31.08
C THR A 249 48.92 27.80 32.27
N ALA A 250 49.72 28.22 33.26
CA ALA A 250 49.85 27.46 34.52
C ALA A 250 48.48 27.33 35.19
N LEU A 251 48.10 26.09 35.59
CA LEU A 251 46.88 25.79 36.34
C LEU A 251 47.21 25.60 37.83
N THR A 252 46.98 26.66 38.65
CA THR A 252 47.21 26.65 40.10
C THR A 252 46.12 27.41 40.85
N PRO A 253 44.91 26.85 41.06
CA PRO A 253 44.26 25.71 40.42
C PRO A 253 43.57 26.08 39.09
N HIS A 254 43.40 27.36 38.74
CA HIS A 254 42.70 27.85 37.56
C HIS A 254 43.67 28.28 36.46
N GLY A 255 43.30 28.04 35.20
CA GLY A 255 44.03 28.46 34.03
C GLY A 255 43.27 28.15 32.72
N GLN A 256 43.99 28.28 31.61
CA GLN A 256 43.48 27.99 30.29
C GLN A 256 44.04 26.66 29.76
N PHE A 257 43.19 25.90 29.10
CA PHE A 257 43.48 24.57 28.60
C PHE A 257 42.97 24.43 27.17
N ALA A 258 43.84 24.03 26.28
CA ALA A 258 43.49 23.79 24.87
C ALA A 258 43.17 22.31 24.67
N VAL A 259 41.96 22.03 24.21
CA VAL A 259 41.50 20.68 23.87
C VAL A 259 40.61 20.76 22.65
N HIS A 260 40.73 19.81 21.75
CA HIS A 260 39.89 19.71 20.52
C HIS A 260 39.93 20.99 19.64
N GLY A 261 41.05 21.74 19.70
CA GLY A 261 41.20 22.97 18.92
C GLY A 261 40.59 24.23 19.53
N GLU A 262 40.00 24.12 20.74
CA GLU A 262 39.33 25.21 21.45
C GLU A 262 40.07 25.52 22.78
N LEU A 263 39.98 26.78 23.21
CA LEU A 263 40.50 27.23 24.51
C LEU A 263 39.39 27.25 25.55
N TRP A 264 39.62 26.49 26.63
CA TRP A 264 38.67 26.35 27.72
C TRP A 264 39.23 26.83 29.03
N ASN A 265 38.40 27.36 29.91
CA ASN A 265 38.80 27.55 31.30
C ASN A 265 38.89 26.20 32.01
N ALA A 266 39.99 25.91 32.66
CA ALA A 266 40.20 24.65 33.33
C ALA A 266 40.61 24.82 34.80
N VAL A 267 40.31 23.78 35.59
CA VAL A 267 40.70 23.63 36.97
C VAL A 267 41.41 22.30 37.15
N SER A 268 42.53 22.30 37.80
CA SER A 268 43.26 21.10 38.17
C SER A 268 43.51 21.06 39.69
N GLU A 269 43.32 19.87 40.28
CA GLU A 269 43.65 19.64 41.69
C GLU A 269 45.19 19.55 41.91
N HIS A 270 45.93 19.23 40.87
CA HIS A 270 47.39 19.19 40.88
C HIS A 270 47.97 20.34 40.03
N PRO A 271 48.97 21.03 40.51
CA PRO A 271 49.58 22.11 39.72
C PRO A 271 50.11 21.58 38.39
N LEU A 272 49.73 22.25 37.31
CA LEU A 272 50.21 21.99 35.94
C LEU A 272 50.91 23.22 35.41
N GLN A 273 52.06 23.03 34.76
CA GLN A 273 52.72 24.10 34.08
C GLN A 273 52.25 24.33 32.66
N ALA A 274 52.48 25.53 32.14
CA ALA A 274 52.14 25.79 30.73
C ALA A 274 52.93 24.84 29.82
N GLY A 275 52.20 24.18 28.86
CA GLY A 275 52.79 23.19 27.96
C GLY A 275 52.62 21.73 28.42
N GLU A 276 52.13 21.47 29.64
CA GLU A 276 51.93 20.11 30.13
C GLU A 276 50.62 19.53 29.61
N GLU A 277 50.66 18.23 29.26
CA GLU A 277 49.48 17.46 28.84
C GLU A 277 48.65 16.99 30.03
N ALA A 278 47.35 17.10 29.89
CA ALA A 278 46.43 16.62 30.91
C ALA A 278 45.16 16.02 30.25
N THR A 279 44.51 15.15 31.00
CA THR A 279 43.25 14.52 30.56
C THR A 279 42.05 15.20 31.21
N VAL A 280 41.02 15.48 30.46
CA VAL A 280 39.75 16.01 30.96
C VAL A 280 39.00 14.92 31.75
N THR A 281 38.78 15.17 33.04
CA THR A 281 38.06 14.23 33.92
C THR A 281 36.60 14.58 34.14
N GLY A 282 36.20 15.80 33.80
CA GLY A 282 34.84 16.28 33.92
C GLY A 282 34.67 17.72 33.46
N MET A 283 33.42 18.19 33.50
CA MET A 283 33.05 19.55 33.08
C MET A 283 32.01 20.12 34.03
N ASP A 284 32.28 21.28 34.63
CA ASP A 284 31.35 22.04 35.44
C ASP A 284 30.98 23.37 34.77
N GLY A 285 29.78 23.41 34.19
CA GLY A 285 29.35 24.54 33.36
C GLY A 285 30.28 24.69 32.14
N LEU A 286 31.02 25.80 32.05
CA LEU A 286 31.98 26.10 30.99
C LEU A 286 33.44 25.89 31.46
N ARG A 287 33.66 25.16 32.54
CA ARG A 287 35.02 24.87 33.08
C ARG A 287 35.30 23.38 33.00
N LEU A 288 36.46 23.04 32.49
CA LEU A 288 36.99 21.67 32.45
C LEU A 288 37.68 21.33 33.75
N ARG A 289 37.44 20.12 34.30
CA ARG A 289 38.35 19.54 35.30
C ARG A 289 39.34 18.69 34.57
N VAL A 290 40.62 18.92 34.87
CA VAL A 290 41.72 18.21 34.21
C VAL A 290 42.65 17.60 35.25
N GLN A 291 43.27 16.46 34.90
CA GLN A 291 44.31 15.81 35.69
C GLN A 291 45.55 15.54 34.83
N PRO A 292 46.77 15.66 35.42
CA PRO A 292 47.99 15.35 34.68
C PRO A 292 47.91 13.94 34.08
N CYS A 293 48.37 13.78 32.85
CA CYS A 293 48.56 12.45 32.28
C CYS A 293 49.59 11.70 33.11
N ALA A 294 49.26 10.50 33.60
CA ALA A 294 50.27 9.66 34.27
C ALA A 294 51.40 9.41 33.30
N LYS A 295 52.63 9.92 33.64
CA LYS A 295 53.81 9.62 32.85
C LYS A 295 53.96 8.10 32.79
N GLN A 296 53.79 7.51 31.61
CA GLN A 296 54.29 6.17 31.37
C GLN A 296 55.79 6.20 31.62
N LYS A 297 56.22 5.52 32.69
CA LYS A 297 57.65 5.22 32.86
C LYS A 297 58.02 4.34 31.66
N GLU A 298 58.78 4.92 30.74
CA GLU A 298 59.62 4.14 29.84
C GLU A 298 60.50 3.22 30.67
N ALA A 299 60.31 1.92 30.48
CA ALA A 299 61.17 0.85 30.95
C ALA A 299 61.98 0.34 29.75
#